data_f9d7263234c1a16f5a0f55a7394cfb1e
#
_entry.id   f9d7263234c1a16f5a0f55a7394cfb1e
#
_cell.length_a   1.000
_cell.length_b   1.000
_cell.length_c   1.000
_cell.angle_alpha   90.00
_cell.angle_beta   90.00
_cell.angle_gamma   90.00
#
_symmetry.space_group_name_H-M   'P 1'
#
loop_
_entity.id
_entity.type
_entity.pdbx_description
1 polymer ?
#
loop_
_entity_poly.entity_id
_entity_poly.type
_entity_poly.pdbx_seq_one_letter_code
_entity_poly.pdbx_strand_id
1 'polypeptide(L)'
;MKLKHLIYGVPLAVLLITAGSSCRKAQFNINRNINQPTDSSVTYDVVLPAALHATGTIIANQWGPIQNWMSYWARSGTYAPNVIEETYQITTGFGNGIWNSCYDNNYDYQIVASKAAQAGAGFYEGIARIMKAHNFQVLVDVYGNVPYTQALKGSANPTPAYDNGLAIYQALLREIDAGIALIKAAVVTTTNANKNIATNDIMFGGNKTLWAKFGNTLKLRLLIHAYAVGVINKTTEIGIINTEGSGYLGVGENAQVQPGYKADKPNPFYNTYIANTAGTQTANNVYYRANDWGINYYAWDGDPREARFYVAGSGGLIGVPYGLPPITANASPVLAGIGPGVAKTNASPQAILTSAESFFLQAEARHRGWITSGPSAATLLNTGIQESFTYLGAGSAAGYLAFNASYPDVDYAGVAQGPGGPVGGLFTILSQKWFALNAVNTLEVWTDWRRVPYSEVATKVLYNNSNAPTTNFVYGDGGAYTGTTGAPGPGPFRSVSPQITTADNIPVRYLYPQTEYNYNTANVAGQGTITRYSKVFWDLN
;
A
#
# COMPACT_ATOMS: atom_id res chain seq x y z
N MET A 1 60.88 19.08 -66.88
CA MET A 1 59.64 18.34 -66.63
C MET A 1 59.62 17.83 -65.16
N LYS A 2 59.93 18.66 -64.16
CA LYS A 2 59.95 18.28 -62.73
C LYS A 2 59.31 19.34 -61.80
N LEU A 3 58.65 20.39 -62.30
CA LEU A 3 58.05 21.41 -61.40
C LEU A 3 56.52 21.39 -61.35
N LYS A 4 55.86 20.66 -62.27
CA LYS A 4 54.39 20.61 -62.32
C LYS A 4 53.74 19.64 -61.33
N HIS A 5 54.44 18.68 -60.78
CA HIS A 5 53.88 17.74 -59.82
C HIS A 5 53.94 18.21 -58.36
N LEU A 6 54.72 19.25 -58.07
CA LEU A 6 54.81 19.80 -56.70
C LEU A 6 53.64 20.71 -56.34
N ILE A 7 53.00 21.32 -57.37
CA ILE A 7 51.92 22.32 -57.17
C ILE A 7 50.56 21.64 -56.82
N TYR A 8 50.38 20.37 -57.22
CA TYR A 8 49.14 19.67 -56.95
C TYR A 8 49.19 18.83 -55.65
N GLY A 9 50.37 18.53 -55.13
CA GLY A 9 50.54 17.75 -53.88
C GLY A 9 50.25 18.54 -52.60
N VAL A 10 50.54 19.85 -52.62
CA VAL A 10 50.36 20.71 -51.42
C VAL A 10 48.89 20.95 -51.09
N PRO A 11 47.99 21.31 -52.05
CA PRO A 11 46.58 21.48 -51.73
C PRO A 11 45.88 20.19 -51.32
N LEU A 12 46.30 19.01 -51.82
CA LEU A 12 45.72 17.72 -51.43
C LEU A 12 46.14 17.34 -50.01
N ALA A 13 47.37 17.60 -49.60
CA ALA A 13 47.85 17.38 -48.25
C ALA A 13 47.19 18.33 -47.24
N VAL A 14 46.93 19.58 -47.57
CA VAL A 14 46.21 20.56 -46.74
C VAL A 14 44.75 20.16 -46.63
N LEU A 15 44.12 19.65 -47.68
CA LEU A 15 42.72 19.17 -47.65
C LEU A 15 42.56 17.92 -46.77
N LEU A 16 43.55 17.00 -46.79
CA LEU A 16 43.56 15.79 -45.91
C LEU A 16 43.81 16.11 -44.43
N ILE A 17 44.58 17.15 -44.12
CA ILE A 17 44.85 17.60 -42.76
C ILE A 17 43.61 18.34 -42.18
N THR A 18 42.89 19.10 -43.00
CA THR A 18 41.66 19.75 -42.55
C THR A 18 40.46 18.80 -42.41
N ALA A 19 40.40 17.73 -43.21
CA ALA A 19 39.40 16.66 -43.05
C ALA A 19 39.61 15.81 -41.81
N GLY A 20 40.85 15.61 -41.36
CA GLY A 20 41.20 14.85 -40.16
C GLY A 20 40.93 15.58 -38.84
N SER A 21 40.78 16.93 -38.86
CA SER A 21 40.53 17.70 -37.64
C SER A 21 39.04 17.97 -37.34
N SER A 22 38.12 17.52 -38.20
CA SER A 22 36.68 17.79 -38.05
C SER A 22 35.94 16.76 -37.18
N CYS A 23 36.57 15.65 -36.83
CA CYS A 23 36.00 14.65 -35.93
C CYS A 23 36.47 14.87 -34.49
N ARG A 24 35.99 15.89 -33.82
CA ARG A 24 36.17 15.94 -32.37
C ARG A 24 35.32 14.84 -31.73
N LYS A 25 35.96 13.95 -30.93
CA LYS A 25 35.34 12.86 -30.16
C LYS A 25 34.10 13.31 -29.39
N ALA A 26 34.00 14.60 -29.05
CA ALA A 26 32.86 15.21 -28.39
C ALA A 26 31.59 15.32 -29.27
N GLN A 27 31.70 15.28 -30.60
CA GLN A 27 30.54 15.36 -31.51
C GLN A 27 29.88 14.01 -31.79
N PHE A 28 30.53 12.91 -31.45
CA PHE A 28 29.96 11.55 -31.57
C PHE A 28 29.35 11.04 -30.29
N ASN A 29 29.20 11.84 -29.24
CA ASN A 29 28.54 11.47 -28.01
C ASN A 29 27.00 11.65 -28.12
N ILE A 30 26.44 11.20 -29.27
CA ILE A 30 25.01 11.24 -29.59
C ILE A 30 24.19 10.31 -28.68
N ASN A 31 24.85 9.39 -27.95
CA ASN A 31 24.20 8.54 -26.95
C ASN A 31 23.96 9.26 -25.60
N ARG A 32 24.49 10.47 -25.41
CA ARG A 32 24.20 11.26 -24.23
C ARG A 32 23.01 12.17 -24.54
N ASN A 33 21.83 11.78 -24.08
CA ASN A 33 20.69 12.68 -24.10
C ASN A 33 20.96 13.84 -23.13
N ILE A 34 21.36 15.01 -23.66
CA ILE A 34 21.65 16.22 -22.88
C ILE A 34 20.40 16.78 -22.17
N ASN A 35 19.21 16.33 -22.57
CA ASN A 35 17.93 16.68 -21.94
C ASN A 35 17.51 15.68 -20.85
N GLN A 36 18.22 14.57 -20.66
CA GLN A 36 18.02 13.70 -19.51
C GLN A 36 18.87 14.21 -18.33
N PRO A 37 18.25 14.46 -17.17
CA PRO A 37 18.99 14.74 -15.95
C PRO A 37 19.95 13.58 -15.64
N THR A 38 21.22 13.90 -15.38
CA THR A 38 22.17 12.91 -14.87
C THR A 38 22.08 12.89 -13.35
N ASP A 39 22.45 11.78 -12.71
CA ASP A 39 22.50 11.69 -11.24
C ASP A 39 23.28 12.84 -10.60
N SER A 40 24.29 13.38 -11.28
CA SER A 40 25.07 14.53 -10.82
C SER A 40 24.34 15.87 -10.93
N SER A 41 23.37 16.02 -11.83
CA SER A 41 22.65 17.27 -12.10
C SER A 41 21.35 17.43 -11.30
N VAL A 42 20.84 16.35 -10.72
CA VAL A 42 19.59 16.33 -9.96
C VAL A 42 19.87 16.55 -8.47
N THR A 43 19.17 17.48 -7.84
CA THR A 43 19.30 17.79 -6.42
C THR A 43 18.24 17.08 -5.58
N TYR A 44 18.53 16.83 -4.29
CA TYR A 44 17.63 16.14 -3.37
C TYR A 44 16.26 16.84 -3.21
N ASP A 45 16.26 18.17 -3.28
CA ASP A 45 15.05 18.99 -3.10
C ASP A 45 14.09 18.92 -4.31
N VAL A 46 14.60 18.62 -5.50
CA VAL A 46 13.79 18.40 -6.71
C VAL A 46 13.28 16.96 -6.78
N VAL A 47 14.04 15.98 -6.30
CA VAL A 47 13.64 14.56 -6.31
C VAL A 47 12.57 14.25 -5.26
N LEU A 48 12.64 14.85 -4.07
CA LEU A 48 11.74 14.53 -2.96
C LEU A 48 10.25 14.61 -3.32
N PRO A 49 9.72 15.71 -3.91
CA PRO A 49 8.30 15.77 -4.25
C PRO A 49 7.88 14.70 -5.27
N ALA A 50 8.75 14.37 -6.23
CA ALA A 50 8.49 13.31 -7.20
C ALA A 50 8.45 11.92 -6.51
N ALA A 51 9.39 11.64 -5.59
CA ALA A 51 9.43 10.40 -4.83
C ALA A 51 8.20 10.25 -3.90
N LEU A 52 7.77 11.32 -3.23
CA LEU A 52 6.55 11.32 -2.42
C LEU A 52 5.30 11.04 -3.28
N HIS A 53 5.20 11.67 -4.44
CA HIS A 53 4.11 11.41 -5.39
C HIS A 53 4.13 9.96 -5.89
N ALA A 54 5.30 9.40 -6.20
CA ALA A 54 5.45 8.01 -6.63
C ALA A 54 4.97 7.04 -5.54
N THR A 55 5.27 7.29 -4.25
CA THR A 55 4.72 6.48 -3.15
C THR A 55 3.19 6.52 -3.14
N GLY A 56 2.57 7.69 -3.29
CA GLY A 56 1.11 7.80 -3.39
C GLY A 56 0.54 7.01 -4.58
N THR A 57 1.25 6.99 -5.71
CA THR A 57 0.89 6.21 -6.90
C THR A 57 0.99 4.70 -6.64
N ILE A 58 2.03 4.26 -5.93
CA ILE A 58 2.18 2.85 -5.52
C ILE A 58 0.99 2.41 -4.68
N ILE A 59 0.60 3.18 -3.67
CA ILE A 59 -0.55 2.88 -2.83
C ILE A 59 -1.83 2.81 -3.66
N ALA A 60 -2.09 3.79 -4.53
CA ALA A 60 -3.24 3.80 -5.40
C ALA A 60 -3.33 2.54 -6.29
N ASN A 61 -2.18 2.08 -6.83
CA ASN A 61 -2.13 0.95 -7.75
C ASN A 61 -2.10 -0.42 -7.05
N GLN A 62 -1.86 -0.50 -5.75
CA GLN A 62 -1.98 -1.73 -4.96
C GLN A 62 -3.43 -2.22 -4.87
N TRP A 63 -4.35 -1.48 -5.41
CA TRP A 63 -5.77 -1.78 -5.36
C TRP A 63 -6.13 -3.10 -6.04
N GLY A 64 -5.54 -3.53 -7.06
CA GLY A 64 -5.78 -4.72 -7.88
C GLY A 64 -6.35 -5.97 -7.19
N PRO A 65 -5.75 -7.16 -7.37
CA PRO A 65 -6.29 -8.44 -6.92
C PRO A 65 -6.56 -8.56 -5.42
N ILE A 66 -5.74 -7.91 -4.60
CA ILE A 66 -5.81 -8.06 -3.13
C ILE A 66 -7.20 -7.66 -2.60
N GLN A 67 -7.81 -6.60 -3.12
CA GLN A 67 -9.13 -6.22 -2.63
C GLN A 67 -10.26 -7.12 -3.13
N ASN A 68 -10.07 -7.78 -4.27
CA ASN A 68 -10.98 -8.81 -4.71
C ASN A 68 -10.89 -10.01 -3.77
N TRP A 69 -9.68 -10.40 -3.36
CA TRP A 69 -9.45 -11.46 -2.39
C TRP A 69 -10.00 -11.12 -1.00
N MET A 70 -9.95 -9.86 -0.62
CA MET A 70 -10.45 -9.37 0.68
C MET A 70 -11.94 -8.99 0.65
N SER A 71 -12.69 -9.45 -0.34
CA SER A 71 -14.15 -9.33 -0.46
C SER A 71 -14.71 -7.93 -0.61
N TYR A 72 -13.91 -6.96 -1.05
CA TYR A 72 -14.43 -5.62 -1.30
C TYR A 72 -15.01 -5.46 -2.70
N TRP A 73 -14.30 -6.00 -3.69
CA TRP A 73 -14.59 -5.81 -5.10
C TRP A 73 -14.52 -7.14 -5.84
N ALA A 74 -15.07 -7.18 -7.02
CA ALA A 74 -14.98 -8.32 -7.92
C ALA A 74 -15.04 -7.85 -9.38
N ARG A 75 -14.65 -8.71 -10.28
CA ARG A 75 -14.80 -8.51 -11.71
C ARG A 75 -16.30 -8.52 -12.08
N SER A 76 -16.75 -7.52 -12.84
CA SER A 76 -18.11 -7.54 -13.39
C SER A 76 -18.31 -8.65 -14.42
N GLY A 77 -19.53 -9.13 -14.55
CA GLY A 77 -19.89 -10.13 -15.56
C GLY A 77 -19.82 -9.64 -17.02
N THR A 78 -19.44 -8.37 -17.24
CA THR A 78 -19.14 -7.84 -18.59
C THR A 78 -17.84 -8.43 -19.15
N TYR A 79 -16.92 -8.85 -18.30
CA TYR A 79 -15.60 -9.33 -18.67
C TYR A 79 -15.46 -10.84 -18.49
N ALA A 80 -14.59 -11.45 -19.31
CA ALA A 80 -14.20 -12.84 -19.12
C ALA A 80 -13.48 -13.05 -17.78
N PRO A 81 -13.52 -14.26 -17.19
CA PRO A 81 -12.83 -14.59 -15.95
C PRO A 81 -11.33 -14.31 -16.02
N ASN A 82 -10.79 -13.72 -14.96
CA ASN A 82 -9.35 -13.64 -14.75
C ASN A 82 -8.88 -14.91 -14.04
N VAL A 83 -8.62 -15.96 -14.83
CA VAL A 83 -8.33 -17.30 -14.30
C VAL A 83 -7.16 -17.29 -13.32
N ILE A 84 -6.08 -16.54 -13.59
CA ILE A 84 -4.91 -16.49 -12.73
C ILE A 84 -5.27 -15.95 -11.34
N GLU A 85 -6.01 -14.85 -11.30
CA GLU A 85 -6.44 -14.20 -10.07
C GLU A 85 -7.52 -15.01 -9.34
N GLU A 86 -8.57 -15.43 -10.08
CA GLU A 86 -9.76 -16.05 -9.53
C GLU A 86 -9.57 -17.52 -9.14
N THR A 87 -8.55 -18.20 -9.64
CA THR A 87 -8.12 -19.54 -9.18
C THR A 87 -6.92 -19.51 -8.27
N TYR A 88 -6.40 -18.32 -7.93
CA TYR A 88 -5.20 -18.13 -7.11
C TYR A 88 -3.91 -18.74 -7.70
N GLN A 89 -3.90 -19.09 -8.97
CA GLN A 89 -2.76 -19.69 -9.67
C GLN A 89 -1.77 -18.62 -10.15
N ILE A 90 -1.32 -17.75 -9.22
CA ILE A 90 -0.40 -16.66 -9.53
C ILE A 90 0.95 -17.19 -10.03
N THR A 91 1.54 -16.45 -10.97
CA THR A 91 2.81 -16.76 -11.62
C THR A 91 3.88 -15.71 -11.26
N THR A 92 5.11 -15.92 -11.70
CA THR A 92 6.22 -14.95 -11.58
C THR A 92 6.00 -13.65 -12.37
N GLY A 93 4.96 -13.58 -13.20
CA GLY A 93 4.51 -12.33 -13.86
C GLY A 93 3.46 -11.56 -13.07
N PHE A 94 2.87 -12.17 -12.04
CA PHE A 94 1.80 -11.56 -11.27
C PHE A 94 2.34 -10.57 -10.24
N GLY A 95 1.79 -9.36 -10.22
CA GLY A 95 2.14 -8.36 -9.21
C GLY A 95 3.50 -7.69 -9.36
N ASN A 96 4.23 -7.90 -10.45
CA ASN A 96 5.55 -7.30 -10.70
C ASN A 96 5.58 -5.78 -10.55
N GLY A 97 4.45 -5.11 -10.74
CA GLY A 97 4.32 -3.66 -10.57
C GLY A 97 4.69 -3.19 -9.16
N ILE A 98 4.34 -3.95 -8.10
CA ILE A 98 4.69 -3.60 -6.71
C ILE A 98 6.21 -3.66 -6.53
N TRP A 99 6.85 -4.76 -6.99
CA TRP A 99 8.30 -4.92 -6.92
C TRP A 99 9.03 -3.76 -7.60
N ASN A 100 8.76 -3.59 -8.89
CA ASN A 100 9.43 -2.58 -9.69
C ASN A 100 9.22 -1.17 -9.14
N SER A 101 7.97 -0.79 -8.89
CA SER A 101 7.66 0.57 -8.41
C SER A 101 8.26 0.86 -7.04
N CYS A 102 8.30 -0.12 -6.12
CA CYS A 102 8.93 0.08 -4.81
C CYS A 102 10.45 0.21 -4.92
N TYR A 103 11.12 -0.58 -5.76
CA TYR A 103 12.58 -0.46 -5.95
C TYR A 103 12.95 0.83 -6.68
N ASP A 104 12.25 1.20 -7.74
CA ASP A 104 12.48 2.46 -8.47
C ASP A 104 12.29 3.66 -7.53
N ASN A 105 11.21 3.69 -6.77
CA ASN A 105 10.95 4.77 -5.83
C ASN A 105 11.93 4.77 -4.64
N ASN A 106 12.37 3.61 -4.17
CA ASN A 106 13.41 3.51 -3.14
C ASN A 106 14.77 4.00 -3.66
N TYR A 107 15.04 3.85 -4.95
CA TYR A 107 16.24 4.43 -5.56
C TYR A 107 16.18 5.98 -5.56
N ASP A 108 15.01 6.56 -5.85
CA ASP A 108 14.80 8.01 -5.72
C ASP A 108 15.03 8.48 -4.27
N TYR A 109 14.46 7.79 -3.28
CA TYR A 109 14.71 8.11 -1.87
C TYR A 109 16.17 7.89 -1.47
N GLN A 110 16.88 6.92 -2.06
CA GLN A 110 18.31 6.74 -1.83
C GLN A 110 19.13 7.93 -2.37
N ILE A 111 18.76 8.47 -3.55
CA ILE A 111 19.36 9.68 -4.11
C ILE A 111 19.12 10.87 -3.17
N VAL A 112 17.87 11.06 -2.71
CA VAL A 112 17.54 12.13 -1.76
C VAL A 112 18.37 11.99 -0.48
N ALA A 113 18.37 10.82 0.16
CA ALA A 113 19.09 10.59 1.42
C ALA A 113 20.59 10.85 1.27
N SER A 114 21.23 10.30 0.23
CA SER A 114 22.67 10.42 0.02
C SER A 114 23.10 11.86 -0.24
N LYS A 115 22.39 12.58 -1.10
CA LYS A 115 22.71 13.96 -1.46
C LYS A 115 22.35 14.93 -0.33
N ALA A 116 21.25 14.70 0.37
CA ALA A 116 20.86 15.49 1.53
C ALA A 116 21.87 15.35 2.68
N ALA A 117 22.35 14.13 2.95
CA ALA A 117 23.40 13.90 3.94
C ALA A 117 24.69 14.65 3.61
N GLN A 118 25.13 14.60 2.34
CA GLN A 118 26.33 15.34 1.88
C GLN A 118 26.17 16.87 2.02
N ALA A 119 24.95 17.38 1.86
CA ALA A 119 24.64 18.80 1.95
C ALA A 119 24.32 19.27 3.38
N GLY A 120 24.22 18.38 4.36
CA GLY A 120 23.74 18.70 5.71
C GLY A 120 22.24 19.03 5.76
N ALA A 121 21.45 18.52 4.79
CA ALA A 121 20.00 18.72 4.70
C ALA A 121 19.23 17.64 5.47
N GLY A 122 19.42 17.59 6.80
CA GLY A 122 18.92 16.52 7.65
C GLY A 122 17.40 16.34 7.60
N PHE A 123 16.64 17.37 7.26
CA PHE A 123 15.19 17.23 7.10
C PHE A 123 14.85 16.34 5.89
N TYR A 124 15.45 16.62 4.74
CA TYR A 124 15.26 15.83 3.49
C TYR A 124 15.76 14.39 3.65
N GLU A 125 16.93 14.22 4.30
CA GLU A 125 17.47 12.88 4.61
C GLU A 125 16.52 12.09 5.49
N GLY A 126 15.98 12.70 6.54
CA GLY A 126 15.07 12.06 7.47
C GLY A 126 13.78 11.60 6.80
N ILE A 127 13.17 12.45 5.95
CA ILE A 127 12.01 12.07 5.15
C ILE A 127 12.33 10.85 4.26
N ALA A 128 13.44 10.90 3.53
CA ALA A 128 13.82 9.82 2.62
C ALA A 128 14.06 8.50 3.34
N ARG A 129 14.65 8.50 4.55
CA ARG A 129 14.82 7.30 5.38
C ARG A 129 13.48 6.69 5.80
N ILE A 130 12.54 7.51 6.29
CA ILE A 130 11.21 7.05 6.72
C ILE A 130 10.43 6.49 5.53
N MET A 131 10.42 7.17 4.38
CA MET A 131 9.67 6.75 3.20
C MET A 131 10.29 5.51 2.53
N LYS A 132 11.61 5.40 2.53
CA LYS A 132 12.31 4.18 2.11
C LYS A 132 11.94 2.99 2.99
N ALA A 133 11.84 3.20 4.31
CA ALA A 133 11.39 2.17 5.24
C ALA A 133 9.94 1.73 4.94
N HIS A 134 9.05 2.66 4.63
CA HIS A 134 7.67 2.36 4.19
C HIS A 134 7.65 1.43 2.97
N ASN A 135 8.40 1.73 1.92
CA ASN A 135 8.39 0.92 0.70
C ASN A 135 9.06 -0.46 0.90
N PHE A 136 10.11 -0.55 1.73
CA PHE A 136 10.71 -1.85 2.07
C PHE A 136 9.80 -2.69 2.96
N GLN A 137 8.98 -2.08 3.83
CA GLN A 137 7.90 -2.80 4.52
C GLN A 137 6.98 -3.48 3.50
N VAL A 138 6.49 -2.73 2.50
CA VAL A 138 5.63 -3.28 1.44
C VAL A 138 6.31 -4.45 0.71
N LEU A 139 7.59 -4.30 0.34
CA LEU A 139 8.33 -5.37 -0.32
C LEU A 139 8.42 -6.63 0.53
N VAL A 140 8.76 -6.50 1.81
CA VAL A 140 8.87 -7.65 2.72
C VAL A 140 7.51 -8.29 2.96
N ASP A 141 6.45 -7.50 3.13
CA ASP A 141 5.11 -7.99 3.38
C ASP A 141 4.53 -8.76 2.19
N VAL A 142 4.92 -8.38 0.97
CA VAL A 142 4.43 -9.03 -0.25
C VAL A 142 5.31 -10.21 -0.68
N TYR A 143 6.64 -10.08 -0.57
CA TYR A 143 7.59 -11.04 -1.14
C TYR A 143 8.46 -11.78 -0.12
N GLY A 144 8.45 -11.42 1.16
CA GLY A 144 9.28 -12.02 2.21
C GLY A 144 10.72 -11.50 2.20
N ASN A 145 11.71 -12.38 1.99
CA ASN A 145 13.11 -11.95 1.83
C ASN A 145 13.27 -11.17 0.54
N VAL A 146 14.00 -10.06 0.58
CA VAL A 146 14.22 -9.19 -0.59
C VAL A 146 15.63 -8.57 -0.53
N PRO A 147 16.22 -8.16 -1.65
CA PRO A 147 17.44 -7.36 -1.62
C PRO A 147 17.25 -6.05 -0.84
N TYR A 148 18.07 -5.80 0.17
CA TYR A 148 18.02 -4.60 1.02
C TYR A 148 19.39 -3.95 1.19
N THR A 149 20.34 -4.61 1.87
CA THR A 149 21.66 -4.03 2.20
C THR A 149 22.53 -3.81 0.97
N GLN A 150 22.37 -4.63 -0.03
CA GLN A 150 23.10 -4.56 -1.29
C GLN A 150 22.32 -3.93 -2.43
N ALA A 151 21.02 -3.64 -2.23
CA ALA A 151 20.16 -2.99 -3.22
C ALA A 151 20.51 -1.51 -3.43
N LEU A 152 19.87 -0.89 -4.41
CA LEU A 152 19.88 0.54 -4.70
C LEU A 152 21.28 1.11 -5.05
N LYS A 153 22.15 0.27 -5.60
CA LYS A 153 23.52 0.65 -6.03
C LYS A 153 23.65 0.79 -7.56
N GLY A 154 22.53 0.66 -8.27
CA GLY A 154 22.50 0.74 -9.74
C GLY A 154 23.48 -0.25 -10.39
N SER A 155 24.23 0.20 -11.40
CA SER A 155 25.19 -0.63 -12.12
C SER A 155 26.39 -1.09 -11.28
N ALA A 156 26.60 -0.54 -10.09
CA ALA A 156 27.68 -0.98 -9.20
C ALA A 156 27.37 -2.33 -8.53
N ASN A 157 26.10 -2.72 -8.43
CA ASN A 157 25.68 -4.04 -7.97
C ASN A 157 24.36 -4.47 -8.63
N PRO A 158 24.38 -4.99 -9.85
CA PRO A 158 23.17 -5.37 -10.59
C PRO A 158 22.51 -6.65 -10.10
N THR A 159 23.19 -7.45 -9.28
CA THR A 159 22.73 -8.74 -8.75
C THR A 159 22.84 -8.77 -7.22
N PRO A 160 22.04 -7.95 -6.50
CA PRO A 160 22.14 -7.84 -5.06
C PRO A 160 21.69 -9.14 -4.36
N ALA A 161 22.35 -9.48 -3.26
CA ALA A 161 21.94 -10.58 -2.40
C ALA A 161 20.61 -10.25 -1.68
N TYR A 162 19.85 -11.29 -1.37
CA TYR A 162 18.61 -11.21 -0.61
C TYR A 162 18.92 -11.17 0.89
N ASP A 163 18.29 -10.28 1.59
CA ASP A 163 18.33 -10.18 3.05
C ASP A 163 17.10 -10.85 3.67
N ASN A 164 17.27 -11.36 4.89
CA ASN A 164 16.18 -11.98 5.64
C ASN A 164 15.13 -10.93 6.04
N GLY A 165 13.85 -11.20 5.83
CA GLY A 165 12.74 -10.28 6.10
C GLY A 165 12.69 -9.78 7.55
N LEU A 166 12.99 -10.63 8.54
CA LEU A 166 13.08 -10.23 9.94
C LEU A 166 14.23 -9.25 10.18
N ALA A 167 15.41 -9.51 9.61
CA ALA A 167 16.56 -8.61 9.73
C ALA A 167 16.26 -7.25 9.07
N ILE A 168 15.57 -7.26 7.92
CA ILE A 168 15.10 -6.02 7.29
C ILE A 168 14.18 -5.26 8.24
N TYR A 169 13.14 -5.89 8.81
CA TYR A 169 12.22 -5.23 9.75
C TYR A 169 12.94 -4.59 10.92
N GLN A 170 13.92 -5.29 11.53
CA GLN A 170 14.75 -4.72 12.58
C GLN A 170 15.54 -3.48 12.12
N ALA A 171 16.05 -3.49 10.90
CA ALA A 171 16.73 -2.35 10.31
C ALA A 171 15.75 -1.19 10.03
N LEU A 172 14.53 -1.48 9.52
CA LEU A 172 13.52 -0.46 9.25
C LEU A 172 13.11 0.29 10.52
N LEU A 173 13.00 -0.40 11.68
CA LEU A 173 12.74 0.27 12.96
C LEU A 173 13.81 1.31 13.27
N ARG A 174 15.09 0.99 13.03
CA ARG A 174 16.22 1.92 13.28
C ARG A 174 16.27 3.05 12.24
N GLU A 175 15.96 2.77 10.97
CA GLU A 175 15.89 3.79 9.92
C GLU A 175 14.82 4.83 10.22
N ILE A 176 13.65 4.40 10.71
CA ILE A 176 12.58 5.31 11.13
C ILE A 176 13.03 6.18 12.31
N ASP A 177 13.60 5.59 13.36
CA ASP A 177 14.10 6.33 14.53
C ASP A 177 15.15 7.38 14.12
N ALA A 178 16.10 6.99 13.26
CA ALA A 178 17.12 7.89 12.75
C ALA A 178 16.51 9.01 11.88
N GLY A 179 15.55 8.68 11.04
CA GLY A 179 14.83 9.66 10.22
C GLY A 179 14.09 10.70 11.06
N ILE A 180 13.38 10.28 12.11
CA ILE A 180 12.70 11.18 13.06
C ILE A 180 13.71 12.08 13.75
N ALA A 181 14.83 11.53 14.24
CA ALA A 181 15.87 12.29 14.92
C ALA A 181 16.47 13.38 14.01
N LEU A 182 16.77 13.05 12.76
CA LEU A 182 17.27 14.01 11.76
C LEU A 182 16.28 15.14 11.49
N ILE A 183 14.98 14.82 11.32
CA ILE A 183 13.94 15.82 11.10
C ILE A 183 13.81 16.76 12.29
N LYS A 184 13.79 16.24 13.52
CA LYS A 184 13.64 17.04 14.73
C LYS A 184 14.85 17.96 14.95
N ALA A 185 16.05 17.47 14.70
CA ALA A 185 17.29 18.23 14.84
C ALA A 185 17.49 19.27 13.71
N ALA A 186 16.85 19.09 12.56
CA ALA A 186 17.04 19.96 11.41
C ALA A 186 16.67 21.41 11.72
N VAL A 187 17.56 22.35 11.42
CA VAL A 187 17.25 23.78 11.40
C VAL A 187 16.81 24.15 9.97
N VAL A 188 15.72 24.90 9.84
CA VAL A 188 15.22 25.39 8.56
C VAL A 188 15.35 26.90 8.50
N THR A 189 16.12 27.41 7.56
CA THR A 189 16.28 28.84 7.28
C THR A 189 16.13 29.10 5.79
N THR A 190 16.06 30.35 5.38
CA THR A 190 15.95 30.73 3.96
C THR A 190 17.21 30.47 3.14
N THR A 191 18.34 30.17 3.78
CA THR A 191 19.66 30.06 3.13
C THR A 191 20.34 28.72 3.29
N ASN A 192 19.94 27.90 4.28
CA ASN A 192 20.60 26.61 4.53
C ASN A 192 20.08 25.47 3.63
N ALA A 193 20.67 24.30 3.75
CA ALA A 193 20.37 23.13 2.94
C ALA A 193 18.92 22.62 3.12
N ASN A 194 18.24 22.95 4.22
CA ASN A 194 16.82 22.60 4.45
C ASN A 194 15.83 23.66 3.94
N LYS A 195 16.31 24.74 3.29
CA LYS A 195 15.42 25.72 2.65
C LYS A 195 14.46 25.03 1.68
N ASN A 196 13.32 25.64 1.42
CA ASN A 196 12.30 25.14 0.51
C ASN A 196 11.58 23.85 0.97
N ILE A 197 11.91 23.28 2.15
CA ILE A 197 11.24 22.05 2.61
C ILE A 197 9.72 22.22 2.71
N ALA A 198 9.26 23.40 3.12
CA ALA A 198 7.82 23.69 3.20
C ALA A 198 7.10 23.59 1.82
N THR A 199 7.80 23.83 0.72
CA THR A 199 7.25 23.73 -0.63
C THR A 199 7.47 22.35 -1.24
N ASN A 200 8.62 21.73 -0.95
CA ASN A 200 9.02 20.47 -1.58
C ASN A 200 8.45 19.24 -0.86
N ASP A 201 8.09 19.38 0.41
CA ASP A 201 7.36 18.36 1.15
C ASP A 201 5.85 18.47 0.84
N ILE A 202 5.43 17.76 -0.19
CA ILE A 202 4.03 17.73 -0.66
C ILE A 202 3.10 16.91 0.25
N MET A 203 3.61 16.38 1.37
CA MET A 203 2.83 15.58 2.32
C MET A 203 2.46 16.39 3.57
N PHE A 204 3.44 16.98 4.24
CA PHE A 204 3.21 17.70 5.49
C PHE A 204 3.74 19.15 5.49
N GLY A 205 4.21 19.65 4.34
CA GLY A 205 4.67 21.04 4.22
C GLY A 205 5.81 21.41 5.16
N GLY A 206 6.71 20.48 5.45
CA GLY A 206 7.83 20.69 6.38
C GLY A 206 7.45 20.66 7.86
N ASN A 207 6.29 20.12 8.23
CA ASN A 207 5.87 19.97 9.62
C ASN A 207 6.60 18.81 10.30
N LYS A 208 7.57 19.11 11.14
CA LYS A 208 8.39 18.15 11.88
C LYS A 208 7.58 17.20 12.75
N THR A 209 6.56 17.75 13.44
CA THR A 209 5.74 16.98 14.37
C THR A 209 4.90 15.95 13.62
N LEU A 210 4.31 16.31 12.49
CA LEU A 210 3.56 15.37 11.66
C LEU A 210 4.45 14.28 11.08
N TRP A 211 5.67 14.62 10.65
CA TRP A 211 6.65 13.62 10.20
C TRP A 211 7.08 12.66 11.32
N ALA A 212 7.31 13.15 12.53
CA ALA A 212 7.63 12.30 13.68
C ALA A 212 6.45 11.37 14.04
N LYS A 213 5.23 11.91 14.09
CA LYS A 213 4.01 11.14 14.31
C LYS A 213 3.78 10.08 13.22
N PHE A 214 4.00 10.43 11.95
CA PHE A 214 3.92 9.49 10.84
C PHE A 214 4.97 8.37 10.98
N GLY A 215 6.22 8.71 11.25
CA GLY A 215 7.28 7.73 11.50
C GLY A 215 6.94 6.78 12.66
N ASN A 216 6.47 7.33 13.78
CA ASN A 216 6.02 6.53 14.93
C ASN A 216 4.83 5.63 14.60
N THR A 217 3.88 6.10 13.78
CA THR A 217 2.73 5.30 13.33
C THR A 217 3.18 4.18 12.39
N LEU A 218 4.10 4.46 11.49
CA LEU A 218 4.71 3.43 10.62
C LEU A 218 5.50 2.40 11.44
N LYS A 219 6.26 2.85 12.44
CA LYS A 219 6.94 1.97 13.39
C LYS A 219 5.95 1.08 14.14
N LEU A 220 4.84 1.64 14.62
CA LEU A 220 3.77 0.87 15.27
C LEU A 220 3.17 -0.16 14.31
N ARG A 221 2.96 0.17 13.03
CA ARG A 221 2.50 -0.78 12.01
C ARG A 221 3.46 -1.97 11.87
N LEU A 222 4.77 -1.74 11.78
CA LEU A 222 5.78 -2.80 11.75
C LEU A 222 5.71 -3.70 12.99
N LEU A 223 5.52 -3.13 14.19
CA LEU A 223 5.38 -3.88 15.43
C LEU A 223 4.11 -4.74 15.45
N ILE A 224 3.00 -4.21 14.93
CA ILE A 224 1.73 -4.92 14.79
C ILE A 224 1.86 -6.08 13.80
N HIS A 225 2.49 -5.89 12.63
CA HIS A 225 2.73 -6.98 11.69
C HIS A 225 3.54 -8.11 12.35
N ALA A 226 4.59 -7.77 13.06
CA ALA A 226 5.48 -8.72 13.72
C ALA A 226 5.03 -9.06 15.16
N TYR A 227 3.75 -8.94 15.51
CA TYR A 227 3.30 -9.03 16.91
C TYR A 227 3.71 -10.33 17.62
N ALA A 228 3.68 -11.46 16.93
CA ALA A 228 4.05 -12.76 17.47
C ALA A 228 5.56 -13.05 17.39
N VAL A 229 6.36 -12.18 16.76
CA VAL A 229 7.81 -12.36 16.60
C VAL A 229 8.53 -11.90 17.86
N GLY A 230 8.93 -12.85 18.71
CA GLY A 230 9.46 -12.60 20.06
C GLY A 230 10.76 -11.81 20.12
N VAL A 231 11.63 -11.93 19.10
CA VAL A 231 12.92 -11.20 19.04
C VAL A 231 12.77 -9.69 18.82
N ILE A 232 11.59 -9.22 18.37
CA ILE A 232 11.25 -7.80 18.35
C ILE A 232 10.52 -7.47 19.64
N ASN A 233 11.19 -6.81 20.58
CA ASN A 233 10.61 -6.44 21.87
C ASN A 233 9.69 -5.23 21.74
N LYS A 234 8.37 -5.46 21.71
CA LYS A 234 7.35 -4.42 21.52
C LYS A 234 7.35 -3.37 22.62
N THR A 235 7.54 -3.79 23.87
CA THR A 235 7.59 -2.87 25.02
C THR A 235 8.78 -1.91 24.90
N THR A 236 9.94 -2.41 24.50
CA THR A 236 11.13 -1.58 24.27
C THR A 236 10.89 -0.57 23.14
N GLU A 237 10.33 -1.03 22.02
CA GLU A 237 10.10 -0.17 20.86
C GLU A 237 9.02 0.90 21.14
N ILE A 238 7.95 0.56 21.85
CA ILE A 238 6.96 1.53 22.33
C ILE A 238 7.60 2.51 23.34
N GLY A 239 8.51 2.03 24.20
CA GLY A 239 9.28 2.89 25.09
C GLY A 239 10.12 3.94 24.36
N ILE A 240 10.70 3.58 23.21
CA ILE A 240 11.43 4.53 22.34
C ILE A 240 10.47 5.59 21.77
N ILE A 241 9.31 5.18 21.27
CA ILE A 241 8.27 6.13 20.77
C ILE A 241 7.82 7.07 21.87
N ASN A 242 7.57 6.56 23.07
CA ASN A 242 7.16 7.38 24.23
C ASN A 242 8.25 8.37 24.63
N THR A 243 9.51 7.99 24.56
CA THR A 243 10.66 8.85 24.86
C THR A 243 10.86 9.93 23.80
N GLU A 244 10.64 9.60 22.53
CA GLU A 244 10.63 10.55 21.41
C GLU A 244 9.57 11.63 21.61
N GLY A 245 8.38 11.29 22.11
CA GLY A 245 7.40 12.19 22.70
C GLY A 245 6.42 12.84 21.70
N SER A 246 6.53 12.61 20.40
CA SER A 246 5.58 13.17 19.41
C SER A 246 4.26 12.40 19.36
N GLY A 247 4.25 11.13 19.78
CA GLY A 247 3.10 10.24 19.68
C GLY A 247 2.84 9.76 18.25
N TYR A 248 1.58 9.45 17.95
CA TYR A 248 1.13 8.90 16.67
C TYR A 248 0.28 9.92 15.90
N LEU A 249 -0.01 9.66 14.62
CA LEU A 249 -0.99 10.45 13.88
C LEU A 249 -2.34 10.43 14.61
N GLY A 250 -2.87 11.62 14.88
CA GLY A 250 -4.10 11.87 15.63
C GLY A 250 -5.29 12.21 14.74
N VAL A 251 -6.34 12.76 15.35
CA VAL A 251 -7.58 13.16 14.68
C VAL A 251 -7.30 14.14 13.54
N GLY A 252 -7.77 13.80 12.33
CA GLY A 252 -7.60 14.61 11.11
C GLY A 252 -6.19 14.60 10.52
N GLU A 253 -5.20 13.95 11.15
CA GLU A 253 -3.81 13.95 10.72
C GLU A 253 -3.56 12.80 9.71
N ASN A 254 -4.06 12.96 8.48
CA ASN A 254 -3.82 11.99 7.42
C ASN A 254 -2.48 12.25 6.74
N ALA A 255 -1.63 11.22 6.60
CA ALA A 255 -0.48 11.27 5.72
C ALA A 255 -0.97 11.12 4.27
N GLN A 256 -0.98 12.22 3.53
CA GLN A 256 -1.48 12.25 2.16
C GLN A 256 -0.69 13.24 1.31
N VAL A 257 -0.39 12.86 0.08
CA VAL A 257 0.34 13.70 -0.85
C VAL A 257 -0.59 14.55 -1.69
N GLN A 258 -0.23 15.83 -1.89
CA GLN A 258 -0.96 16.79 -2.71
C GLN A 258 -0.01 17.67 -3.51
N PRO A 259 0.46 17.20 -4.70
CA PRO A 259 1.35 17.97 -5.58
C PRO A 259 0.60 18.98 -6.46
N GLY A 260 -0.61 19.39 -6.07
CA GLY A 260 -1.51 20.21 -6.88
C GLY A 260 -2.24 19.40 -7.95
N TYR A 261 -2.88 18.31 -7.54
CA TYR A 261 -3.74 17.52 -8.43
C TYR A 261 -4.87 18.37 -9.01
N LYS A 262 -5.19 18.16 -10.28
CA LYS A 262 -6.22 18.86 -11.06
C LYS A 262 -6.61 18.04 -12.29
N ALA A 263 -7.52 18.54 -13.12
CA ALA A 263 -8.07 17.79 -14.26
C ALA A 263 -7.02 17.24 -15.24
N ASP A 264 -5.99 18.03 -15.56
CA ASP A 264 -4.90 17.62 -16.46
C ASP A 264 -3.73 16.90 -15.76
N LYS A 265 -3.76 16.85 -14.42
CA LYS A 265 -2.84 16.11 -13.55
C LYS A 265 -3.64 15.51 -12.39
N PRO A 266 -4.49 14.52 -12.64
CA PRO A 266 -5.42 14.01 -11.64
C PRO A 266 -4.72 13.17 -10.56
N ASN A 267 -5.41 13.03 -9.43
CA ASN A 267 -5.07 12.06 -8.40
C ASN A 267 -4.85 10.67 -9.04
N PRO A 268 -3.81 9.90 -8.67
CA PRO A 268 -3.48 8.64 -9.31
C PRO A 268 -4.58 7.58 -9.19
N PHE A 269 -5.28 7.49 -8.05
CA PHE A 269 -6.42 6.59 -7.90
C PHE A 269 -7.55 6.99 -8.86
N TYR A 270 -7.91 8.28 -8.88
CA TYR A 270 -8.95 8.79 -9.77
C TYR A 270 -8.61 8.50 -11.24
N ASN A 271 -7.38 8.78 -11.66
CA ASN A 271 -6.92 8.57 -13.03
C ASN A 271 -6.92 7.09 -13.46
N THR A 272 -6.68 6.19 -12.51
CA THR A 272 -6.62 4.75 -12.80
C THR A 272 -8.01 4.09 -12.76
N TYR A 273 -8.85 4.49 -11.81
CA TYR A 273 -10.08 3.75 -11.50
C TYR A 273 -11.38 4.51 -11.79
N ILE A 274 -11.32 5.82 -12.07
CA ILE A 274 -12.55 6.59 -12.31
C ILE A 274 -12.56 7.16 -13.73
N ALA A 275 -11.75 8.17 -14.01
CA ALA A 275 -11.68 8.81 -15.31
C ALA A 275 -10.27 9.30 -15.60
N ASN A 276 -9.87 9.23 -16.85
CA ASN A 276 -8.59 9.73 -17.34
C ASN A 276 -8.56 11.27 -17.45
N THR A 277 -7.45 11.82 -17.91
CA THR A 277 -7.26 13.28 -18.09
C THR A 277 -8.24 13.93 -19.10
N ALA A 278 -8.82 13.14 -19.98
CA ALA A 278 -9.87 13.60 -20.92
C ALA A 278 -11.29 13.53 -20.31
N GLY A 279 -11.42 13.12 -19.04
CA GLY A 279 -12.71 12.94 -18.38
C GLY A 279 -13.45 11.66 -18.82
N THR A 280 -12.80 10.77 -19.59
CA THR A 280 -13.38 9.51 -20.04
C THR A 280 -13.25 8.46 -18.93
N GLN A 281 -14.34 7.74 -18.65
CA GLN A 281 -14.37 6.64 -17.72
C GLN A 281 -13.32 5.58 -18.10
N THR A 282 -12.57 5.09 -17.12
CA THR A 282 -11.53 4.09 -17.36
C THR A 282 -12.10 2.67 -17.50
N ALA A 283 -11.34 1.79 -18.14
CA ALA A 283 -11.70 0.36 -18.20
C ALA A 283 -11.79 -0.27 -16.80
N ASN A 284 -10.92 0.15 -15.86
CA ASN A 284 -10.97 -0.31 -14.48
C ASN A 284 -12.26 0.10 -13.77
N ASN A 285 -12.80 1.28 -14.07
CA ASN A 285 -14.09 1.70 -13.51
C ASN A 285 -15.23 0.77 -13.96
N VAL A 286 -15.16 0.25 -15.18
CA VAL A 286 -16.16 -0.71 -15.71
C VAL A 286 -15.90 -2.13 -15.18
N TYR A 287 -14.64 -2.51 -15.02
CA TYR A 287 -14.21 -3.84 -14.59
C TYR A 287 -14.57 -4.12 -13.12
N TYR A 288 -14.22 -3.21 -12.19
CA TYR A 288 -14.44 -3.42 -10.77
C TYR A 288 -15.85 -3.05 -10.36
N ARG A 289 -16.52 -3.99 -9.70
CA ARG A 289 -17.84 -3.83 -9.09
C ARG A 289 -17.83 -4.30 -7.65
N ALA A 290 -18.80 -3.87 -6.87
CA ALA A 290 -18.92 -4.32 -5.49
C ALA A 290 -18.91 -5.86 -5.44
N ASN A 291 -18.15 -6.42 -4.51
CA ASN A 291 -18.30 -7.82 -4.16
C ASN A 291 -19.60 -7.98 -3.40
N ASP A 292 -20.38 -8.99 -3.77
CA ASP A 292 -21.71 -9.24 -3.18
C ASP A 292 -21.63 -9.39 -1.67
N TRP A 293 -20.66 -10.15 -1.18
CA TRP A 293 -20.50 -10.29 0.24
C TRP A 293 -20.13 -8.97 0.94
N GLY A 294 -19.14 -8.27 0.44
CA GLY A 294 -18.65 -7.04 1.05
C GLY A 294 -19.72 -5.96 1.15
N ILE A 295 -20.46 -5.70 0.08
CA ILE A 295 -21.54 -4.70 0.09
C ILE A 295 -22.67 -5.09 1.04
N ASN A 296 -23.06 -6.37 1.06
CA ASN A 296 -24.09 -6.88 1.95
C ASN A 296 -23.68 -6.79 3.43
N TYR A 297 -22.39 -6.90 3.73
CA TYR A 297 -21.90 -6.74 5.10
C TYR A 297 -22.05 -5.31 5.60
N TYR A 298 -21.73 -4.30 4.79
CA TYR A 298 -22.03 -2.90 5.12
C TYR A 298 -23.54 -2.67 5.33
N ALA A 299 -24.37 -3.22 4.43
CA ALA A 299 -25.83 -3.08 4.49
C ALA A 299 -26.41 -3.76 5.74
N TRP A 300 -25.86 -4.91 6.13
CA TRP A 300 -26.31 -5.64 7.31
C TRP A 300 -26.09 -4.86 8.61
N ASP A 301 -24.94 -4.20 8.73
CA ASP A 301 -24.63 -3.31 9.86
C ASP A 301 -25.36 -1.97 9.80
N GLY A 302 -26.08 -1.68 8.71
CA GLY A 302 -26.62 -0.34 8.44
C GLY A 302 -25.51 0.72 8.39
N ASP A 303 -24.33 0.36 7.89
CA ASP A 303 -23.14 1.21 7.88
C ASP A 303 -23.22 2.28 6.79
N PRO A 304 -23.30 3.58 7.14
CA PRO A 304 -23.38 4.66 6.15
C PRO A 304 -22.17 4.76 5.21
N ARG A 305 -21.05 4.09 5.53
CA ARG A 305 -19.88 4.00 4.65
C ARG A 305 -20.16 3.19 3.38
N GLU A 306 -21.18 2.34 3.37
CA GLU A 306 -21.66 1.63 2.17
C GLU A 306 -21.86 2.60 1.00
N ALA A 307 -22.69 3.60 1.16
CA ALA A 307 -22.99 4.59 0.12
C ALA A 307 -21.81 5.54 -0.20
N ARG A 308 -20.70 5.43 0.53
CA ARG A 308 -19.47 6.17 0.27
C ARG A 308 -18.47 5.33 -0.52
N PHE A 309 -18.39 4.03 -0.26
CA PHE A 309 -17.57 3.10 -1.02
C PHE A 309 -18.21 2.71 -2.34
N TYR A 310 -19.53 2.59 -2.38
CA TYR A 310 -20.27 2.10 -3.53
C TYR A 310 -21.29 3.12 -4.03
N VAL A 311 -21.48 3.14 -5.33
CA VAL A 311 -22.57 3.88 -6.00
C VAL A 311 -23.50 2.89 -6.69
N ALA A 312 -24.81 3.07 -6.52
CA ALA A 312 -25.81 2.18 -7.09
C ALA A 312 -25.70 2.08 -8.63
N GLY A 313 -25.76 0.85 -9.14
CA GLY A 313 -26.03 0.61 -10.55
C GLY A 313 -27.51 0.66 -10.86
N SER A 314 -27.91 0.25 -12.06
CA SER A 314 -29.34 0.19 -12.44
C SER A 314 -30.15 -0.84 -11.62
N GLY A 315 -29.47 -1.82 -11.02
CA GLY A 315 -30.06 -2.78 -10.08
C GLY A 315 -30.06 -2.33 -8.62
N GLY A 316 -29.53 -1.15 -8.32
CA GLY A 316 -29.37 -0.66 -6.94
C GLY A 316 -27.96 -0.91 -6.39
N LEU A 317 -27.86 -0.98 -5.06
CA LEU A 317 -26.62 -1.34 -4.33
C LEU A 317 -26.49 -2.87 -4.25
N ILE A 318 -26.20 -3.50 -5.39
CA ILE A 318 -25.98 -4.94 -5.48
C ILE A 318 -24.58 -5.25 -5.99
N GLY A 319 -23.98 -6.29 -5.41
CA GLY A 319 -22.66 -6.79 -5.78
C GLY A 319 -22.70 -7.98 -6.70
N VAL A 320 -21.53 -8.49 -7.04
CA VAL A 320 -21.33 -9.73 -7.78
C VAL A 320 -20.48 -10.68 -6.95
N PRO A 321 -20.84 -11.96 -6.83
CA PRO A 321 -19.98 -12.96 -6.22
C PRO A 321 -18.64 -13.09 -6.97
N TYR A 322 -17.55 -13.20 -6.22
CA TYR A 322 -16.22 -13.32 -6.79
C TYR A 322 -16.07 -14.61 -7.62
N GLY A 323 -15.50 -14.49 -8.82
CA GLY A 323 -15.18 -15.63 -9.68
C GLY A 323 -16.37 -16.23 -10.45
N LEU A 324 -17.55 -15.60 -10.45
CA LEU A 324 -18.68 -16.09 -11.23
C LEU A 324 -18.47 -15.95 -12.74
N PRO A 325 -19.07 -16.88 -13.54
CA PRO A 325 -19.10 -16.75 -14.99
C PRO A 325 -19.78 -15.44 -15.46
N PRO A 326 -19.43 -14.92 -16.65
CA PRO A 326 -20.11 -13.77 -17.22
C PRO A 326 -21.58 -14.09 -17.50
N ILE A 327 -22.48 -13.28 -16.94
CA ILE A 327 -23.91 -13.31 -17.25
C ILE A 327 -24.45 -11.89 -17.31
N THR A 328 -25.55 -11.69 -18.09
CA THR A 328 -26.12 -10.35 -18.27
C THR A 328 -26.59 -9.71 -16.97
N ALA A 329 -27.11 -10.50 -16.02
CA ALA A 329 -27.51 -10.01 -14.69
C ALA A 329 -26.35 -9.42 -13.88
N ASN A 330 -25.10 -9.83 -14.16
CA ASN A 330 -23.89 -9.35 -13.49
C ASN A 330 -23.11 -8.33 -14.35
N ALA A 331 -23.76 -7.73 -15.35
CA ALA A 331 -23.12 -6.72 -16.19
C ALA A 331 -22.84 -5.42 -15.40
N SER A 332 -21.76 -4.73 -15.78
CA SER A 332 -21.32 -3.52 -15.08
C SER A 332 -22.40 -2.48 -14.83
N PRO A 333 -23.28 -2.14 -15.77
CA PRO A 333 -24.31 -1.13 -15.51
C PRO A 333 -25.33 -1.52 -14.45
N VAL A 334 -25.51 -2.82 -14.19
CA VAL A 334 -26.49 -3.34 -13.21
C VAL A 334 -25.93 -3.25 -11.79
N LEU A 335 -24.64 -3.50 -11.64
CA LEU A 335 -23.96 -3.68 -10.35
C LEU A 335 -23.49 -2.34 -9.75
N ALA A 336 -23.36 -2.32 -8.44
CA ALA A 336 -22.79 -1.19 -7.72
C ALA A 336 -21.32 -0.95 -8.11
N GLY A 337 -21.01 0.30 -8.45
CA GLY A 337 -19.69 0.77 -8.86
C GLY A 337 -18.94 1.47 -7.75
N ILE A 338 -17.78 2.09 -8.09
CA ILE A 338 -16.91 2.80 -7.15
C ILE A 338 -17.59 4.10 -6.70
N GLY A 339 -17.75 4.25 -5.40
CA GLY A 339 -18.51 5.32 -4.76
C GLY A 339 -17.71 6.61 -4.53
N PRO A 340 -18.41 7.69 -4.15
CA PRO A 340 -17.85 9.04 -4.09
C PRO A 340 -16.95 9.28 -2.87
N GLY A 341 -16.94 8.41 -1.87
CA GLY A 341 -16.07 8.55 -0.69
C GLY A 341 -14.60 8.22 -0.99
N VAL A 342 -14.37 7.27 -1.89
CA VAL A 342 -13.03 6.87 -2.34
C VAL A 342 -12.57 7.73 -3.50
N ALA A 343 -13.47 7.91 -4.48
CA ALA A 343 -13.23 8.67 -5.70
C ALA A 343 -13.81 10.09 -5.58
N LYS A 344 -13.31 10.88 -4.64
CA LYS A 344 -13.88 12.20 -4.36
C LYS A 344 -13.83 13.11 -5.57
N THR A 345 -12.65 13.47 -6.02
CA THR A 345 -12.42 14.27 -7.23
C THR A 345 -11.03 13.99 -7.79
N ASN A 346 -10.80 14.43 -9.03
CA ASN A 346 -9.46 14.40 -9.64
C ASN A 346 -8.43 15.27 -8.90
N ALA A 347 -8.87 16.23 -8.10
CA ALA A 347 -8.03 17.13 -7.32
C ALA A 347 -7.82 16.67 -5.85
N SER A 348 -8.40 15.55 -5.45
CA SER A 348 -8.27 15.05 -4.07
C SER A 348 -6.84 14.63 -3.74
N PRO A 349 -6.36 14.84 -2.50
CA PRO A 349 -5.08 14.27 -2.05
C PRO A 349 -5.07 12.75 -2.15
N GLN A 350 -3.89 12.15 -2.37
CA GLN A 350 -3.70 10.70 -2.32
C GLN A 350 -3.20 10.27 -0.94
N ALA A 351 -3.99 9.47 -0.25
CA ALA A 351 -3.59 8.94 1.06
C ALA A 351 -2.44 7.93 0.95
N ILE A 352 -1.56 7.97 1.94
CA ILE A 352 -0.50 6.99 2.22
C ILE A 352 -0.83 6.22 3.50
N LEU A 353 -1.25 6.92 4.55
CA LEU A 353 -1.72 6.36 5.81
C LEU A 353 -2.75 7.31 6.42
N THR A 354 -3.93 6.79 6.75
CA THR A 354 -5.01 7.62 7.30
C THR A 354 -4.96 7.68 8.83
N SER A 355 -5.53 8.73 9.41
CA SER A 355 -5.76 8.83 10.85
C SER A 355 -6.60 7.66 11.37
N ALA A 356 -7.59 7.20 10.62
CA ALA A 356 -8.37 6.02 10.95
C ALA A 356 -7.49 4.78 11.16
N GLU A 357 -6.59 4.48 10.21
CA GLU A 357 -5.66 3.37 10.34
C GLU A 357 -4.75 3.54 11.57
N SER A 358 -4.22 4.76 11.79
CA SER A 358 -3.41 5.06 12.99
C SER A 358 -4.15 4.70 14.28
N PHE A 359 -5.42 5.06 14.39
CA PHE A 359 -6.21 4.75 15.58
C PHE A 359 -6.50 3.25 15.75
N PHE A 360 -6.72 2.50 14.67
CA PHE A 360 -6.86 1.04 14.75
C PHE A 360 -5.56 0.37 15.19
N LEU A 361 -4.41 0.81 14.70
CA LEU A 361 -3.10 0.32 15.16
C LEU A 361 -2.87 0.63 16.65
N GLN A 362 -3.21 1.84 17.10
CA GLN A 362 -3.13 2.22 18.52
C GLN A 362 -4.11 1.39 19.37
N ALA A 363 -5.34 1.16 18.90
CA ALA A 363 -6.34 0.35 19.60
C ALA A 363 -5.84 -1.08 19.78
N GLU A 364 -5.25 -1.69 18.75
CA GLU A 364 -4.66 -3.04 18.84
C GLU A 364 -3.46 -3.08 19.78
N ALA A 365 -2.55 -2.14 19.69
CA ALA A 365 -1.41 -2.05 20.60
C ALA A 365 -1.83 -1.84 22.07
N ARG A 366 -2.91 -1.09 22.30
CA ARG A 366 -3.52 -0.91 23.60
C ARG A 366 -4.19 -2.19 24.09
N HIS A 367 -4.92 -2.89 23.21
CA HIS A 367 -5.52 -4.19 23.49
C HIS A 367 -4.47 -5.23 23.89
N ARG A 368 -3.34 -5.27 23.20
CA ARG A 368 -2.20 -6.16 23.49
C ARG A 368 -1.38 -5.74 24.72
N GLY A 369 -1.72 -4.63 25.36
CA GLY A 369 -1.03 -4.15 26.57
C GLY A 369 0.33 -3.49 26.31
N TRP A 370 0.67 -3.16 25.06
CA TRP A 370 1.95 -2.48 24.73
C TRP A 370 1.88 -0.99 25.00
N ILE A 371 0.77 -0.35 24.70
CA ILE A 371 0.46 1.02 25.11
C ILE A 371 -0.29 0.94 26.44
N THR A 372 0.33 1.43 27.52
CA THR A 372 -0.20 1.31 28.89
C THR A 372 -0.84 2.59 29.42
N SER A 373 -0.66 3.73 28.75
CA SER A 373 -1.20 5.04 29.15
C SER A 373 -2.10 5.63 28.05
N GLY A 374 -2.85 6.67 28.38
CA GLY A 374 -3.76 7.36 27.46
C GLY A 374 -5.13 6.67 27.31
N PRO A 375 -5.86 6.91 26.21
CA PRO A 375 -7.21 6.40 26.01
C PRO A 375 -7.30 4.89 26.03
N SER A 376 -8.47 4.34 26.38
CA SER A 376 -8.72 2.89 26.32
C SER A 376 -8.74 2.38 24.87
N ALA A 377 -8.56 1.08 24.67
CA ALA A 377 -8.65 0.46 23.34
C ALA A 377 -10.03 0.71 22.70
N ALA A 378 -11.10 0.66 23.48
CA ALA A 378 -12.45 1.00 23.00
C ALA A 378 -12.58 2.46 22.54
N THR A 379 -11.99 3.40 23.29
CA THR A 379 -11.98 4.82 22.91
C THR A 379 -11.21 5.05 21.62
N LEU A 380 -10.03 4.43 21.49
CA LEU A 380 -9.20 4.50 20.28
C LEU A 380 -9.92 3.89 19.08
N LEU A 381 -10.57 2.76 19.26
CA LEU A 381 -11.39 2.10 18.24
C LEU A 381 -12.51 3.04 17.75
N ASN A 382 -13.32 3.58 18.66
CA ASN A 382 -14.43 4.49 18.32
C ASN A 382 -13.93 5.75 17.62
N THR A 383 -12.76 6.27 18.01
CA THR A 383 -12.12 7.39 17.31
C THR A 383 -11.70 6.98 15.90
N GLY A 384 -11.13 5.80 15.71
CA GLY A 384 -10.78 5.26 14.38
C GLY A 384 -12.00 5.10 13.47
N ILE A 385 -13.13 4.63 14.01
CA ILE A 385 -14.40 4.54 13.29
C ILE A 385 -14.84 5.95 12.86
N GLN A 386 -14.88 6.93 13.78
CA GLN A 386 -15.24 8.31 13.44
C GLN A 386 -14.30 8.93 12.39
N GLU A 387 -13.00 8.69 12.48
CA GLU A 387 -12.02 9.16 11.49
C GLU A 387 -12.27 8.55 10.11
N SER A 388 -12.64 7.27 10.03
CA SER A 388 -13.05 6.62 8.78
C SER A 388 -14.30 7.29 8.18
N PHE A 389 -15.32 7.56 9.00
CA PHE A 389 -16.52 8.27 8.57
C PHE A 389 -16.19 9.68 8.05
N THR A 390 -15.35 10.40 8.77
CA THR A 390 -14.89 11.75 8.38
C THR A 390 -14.11 11.71 7.08
N TYR A 391 -13.14 10.77 6.95
CA TYR A 391 -12.33 10.62 5.74
C TYR A 391 -13.18 10.35 4.50
N LEU A 392 -14.18 9.50 4.62
CA LEU A 392 -15.08 9.12 3.53
C LEU A 392 -16.18 10.16 3.26
N GLY A 393 -16.45 11.06 4.20
CA GLY A 393 -17.57 12.00 4.15
C GLY A 393 -18.91 11.30 4.45
N ALA A 394 -18.90 10.31 5.34
CA ALA A 394 -20.09 9.60 5.82
C ALA A 394 -20.78 10.31 7.01
N GLY A 395 -20.23 11.42 7.48
CA GLY A 395 -20.81 12.20 8.59
C GLY A 395 -20.35 11.72 9.97
N SER A 396 -21.27 11.74 10.95
CA SER A 396 -21.00 11.30 12.32
C SER A 396 -21.21 9.80 12.47
N ALA A 397 -20.27 9.12 13.12
CA ALA A 397 -20.40 7.71 13.48
C ALA A 397 -21.32 7.45 14.69
N ALA A 398 -21.78 8.48 15.40
CA ALA A 398 -22.51 8.32 16.66
C ALA A 398 -23.79 7.47 16.51
N GLY A 399 -24.58 7.69 15.45
CA GLY A 399 -25.77 6.89 15.17
C GLY A 399 -25.46 5.43 14.88
N TYR A 400 -24.41 5.18 14.09
CA TYR A 400 -23.93 3.84 13.77
C TYR A 400 -23.46 3.09 15.02
N LEU A 401 -22.63 3.73 15.85
CA LEU A 401 -22.14 3.16 17.09
C LEU A 401 -23.26 2.85 18.08
N ALA A 402 -24.26 3.74 18.19
CA ALA A 402 -25.42 3.53 19.07
C ALA A 402 -26.32 2.39 18.58
N PHE A 403 -26.58 2.30 17.27
CA PHE A 403 -27.39 1.24 16.67
C PHE A 403 -26.75 -0.14 16.83
N ASN A 404 -25.44 -0.22 16.66
CA ASN A 404 -24.67 -1.47 16.68
C ASN A 404 -23.98 -1.74 18.03
N ALA A 405 -24.39 -1.10 19.12
CA ALA A 405 -23.74 -1.21 20.44
C ALA A 405 -23.75 -2.62 21.06
N SER A 406 -24.46 -3.57 20.46
CA SER A 406 -24.48 -4.99 20.87
C SER A 406 -23.92 -5.94 19.81
N TYR A 407 -23.39 -5.40 18.70
CA TYR A 407 -22.83 -6.20 17.62
C TYR A 407 -21.32 -6.40 17.83
N PRO A 408 -20.78 -7.63 17.71
CA PRO A 408 -19.41 -7.93 18.11
C PRO A 408 -18.35 -7.32 17.20
N ASP A 409 -18.70 -6.89 16.00
CA ASP A 409 -17.83 -6.16 15.08
C ASP A 409 -17.82 -4.64 15.33
N VAL A 410 -18.67 -4.15 16.24
CA VAL A 410 -18.74 -2.75 16.67
C VAL A 410 -18.50 -2.60 18.17
N ASP A 411 -19.07 -3.50 19.01
CA ASP A 411 -18.91 -3.46 20.46
C ASP A 411 -17.58 -4.07 20.91
N TYR A 412 -16.64 -3.23 21.31
CA TYR A 412 -15.33 -3.69 21.84
C TYR A 412 -15.46 -4.57 23.09
N ALA A 413 -16.47 -4.32 23.95
CA ALA A 413 -16.65 -5.08 25.19
C ALA A 413 -17.10 -6.52 24.94
N GLY A 414 -17.59 -6.83 23.72
CA GLY A 414 -18.00 -8.15 23.33
C GLY A 414 -19.18 -8.64 24.17
N VAL A 415 -20.34 -7.99 24.05
CA VAL A 415 -21.55 -8.52 24.64
C VAL A 415 -21.84 -9.87 24.00
N ALA A 416 -21.97 -10.90 24.82
CA ALA A 416 -22.19 -12.28 24.38
C ALA A 416 -23.42 -12.35 23.46
N GLN A 417 -23.19 -12.56 22.18
CA GLN A 417 -24.23 -12.75 21.18
C GLN A 417 -23.95 -14.06 20.45
N GLY A 418 -24.67 -15.12 20.83
CA GLY A 418 -24.67 -16.38 20.11
C GLY A 418 -23.94 -17.55 20.79
N PRO A 419 -23.97 -18.75 20.18
CA PRO A 419 -23.55 -20.01 20.80
C PRO A 419 -22.04 -20.14 21.09
N GLY A 420 -21.22 -19.15 20.79
CA GLY A 420 -19.75 -19.20 20.91
C GLY A 420 -19.14 -18.37 22.03
N GLY A 421 -19.94 -17.60 22.78
CA GLY A 421 -19.43 -16.67 23.81
C GLY A 421 -19.05 -15.27 23.28
N PRO A 422 -18.50 -14.41 24.15
CA PRO A 422 -18.20 -13.03 23.78
C PRO A 422 -17.11 -12.94 22.72
N VAL A 423 -17.39 -12.23 21.66
CA VAL A 423 -16.44 -11.82 20.61
C VAL A 423 -16.29 -10.32 20.74
N GLY A 424 -15.12 -9.85 21.01
CA GLY A 424 -14.85 -8.43 21.19
C GLY A 424 -13.36 -8.15 21.06
N GLY A 425 -12.94 -7.01 21.46
CA GLY A 425 -11.53 -6.66 21.49
C GLY A 425 -10.88 -6.71 20.12
N LEU A 426 -9.99 -7.67 19.89
CA LEU A 426 -9.21 -7.76 18.64
C LEU A 426 -10.10 -7.97 17.41
N PHE A 427 -11.13 -8.82 17.52
CA PHE A 427 -12.07 -9.04 16.41
C PHE A 427 -12.74 -7.73 15.96
N THR A 428 -13.26 -6.96 16.92
CA THR A 428 -13.90 -5.68 16.65
C THR A 428 -12.93 -4.69 15.98
N ILE A 429 -11.68 -4.61 16.48
CA ILE A 429 -10.65 -3.74 15.88
C ILE A 429 -10.38 -4.13 14.43
N LEU A 430 -10.18 -5.41 14.16
CA LEU A 430 -9.87 -5.90 12.81
C LEU A 430 -11.06 -5.75 11.86
N SER A 431 -12.29 -5.99 12.32
CA SER A 431 -13.52 -5.77 11.55
C SER A 431 -13.67 -4.31 11.14
N GLN A 432 -13.54 -3.39 12.10
CA GLN A 432 -13.65 -1.97 11.81
C GLN A 432 -12.49 -1.44 10.96
N LYS A 433 -11.29 -2.00 11.10
CA LYS A 433 -10.16 -1.72 10.21
C LYS A 433 -10.45 -2.20 8.79
N TRP A 434 -11.06 -3.40 8.63
CA TRP A 434 -11.53 -3.89 7.35
C TRP A 434 -12.55 -2.91 6.72
N PHE A 435 -13.61 -2.52 7.44
CA PHE A 435 -14.58 -1.54 6.95
C PHE A 435 -13.95 -0.22 6.52
N ALA A 436 -12.92 0.25 7.22
CA ALA A 436 -12.29 1.53 6.95
C ALA A 436 -11.29 1.54 5.78
N LEU A 437 -10.64 0.40 5.50
CA LEU A 437 -9.52 0.33 4.56
C LEU A 437 -9.91 -0.14 3.15
N ASN A 438 -11.19 -0.39 2.89
CA ASN A 438 -11.70 -0.65 1.54
C ASN A 438 -11.24 0.46 0.59
N ALA A 439 -10.53 0.11 -0.46
CA ALA A 439 -9.98 1.02 -1.46
C ALA A 439 -9.05 2.14 -0.90
N VAL A 440 -8.71 2.10 0.39
CA VAL A 440 -7.79 3.05 1.03
C VAL A 440 -6.41 2.42 1.19
N ASN A 441 -6.33 1.25 1.83
CA ASN A 441 -5.08 0.50 2.00
C ASN A 441 -5.36 -1.01 2.17
N THR A 442 -5.67 -1.68 1.09
CA THR A 442 -6.10 -3.08 1.11
C THR A 442 -4.97 -4.05 1.45
N LEU A 443 -3.71 -3.64 1.22
CA LEU A 443 -2.54 -4.45 1.59
C LEU A 443 -2.50 -4.70 3.09
N GLU A 444 -2.85 -3.71 3.91
CA GLU A 444 -2.91 -3.85 5.37
C GLU A 444 -3.98 -4.86 5.82
N VAL A 445 -5.12 -4.92 5.12
CA VAL A 445 -6.16 -5.92 5.40
C VAL A 445 -5.69 -7.33 5.05
N TRP A 446 -5.02 -7.50 3.92
CA TRP A 446 -4.42 -8.78 3.54
C TRP A 446 -3.30 -9.19 4.52
N THR A 447 -2.58 -8.22 5.06
CA THR A 447 -1.58 -8.45 6.11
C THR A 447 -2.25 -8.89 7.41
N ASP A 448 -3.34 -8.25 7.83
CA ASP A 448 -4.11 -8.66 9.01
C ASP A 448 -4.63 -10.09 8.88
N TRP A 449 -5.14 -10.45 7.70
CA TRP A 449 -5.61 -11.80 7.42
C TRP A 449 -4.50 -12.85 7.55
N ARG A 450 -3.26 -12.55 7.16
CA ARG A 450 -2.13 -13.48 7.24
C ARG A 450 -1.51 -13.56 8.63
N ARG A 451 -1.42 -12.43 9.35
CA ARG A 451 -0.71 -12.34 10.63
C ARG A 451 -1.52 -12.82 11.82
N VAL A 452 -2.85 -12.72 11.79
CA VAL A 452 -3.70 -13.08 12.93
C VAL A 452 -4.30 -14.45 12.70
N PRO A 453 -3.95 -15.47 13.50
CA PRO A 453 -4.51 -16.80 13.32
C PRO A 453 -6.00 -16.81 13.69
N TYR A 454 -6.75 -17.63 12.98
CA TYR A 454 -8.19 -17.79 13.18
C TYR A 454 -8.54 -18.11 14.64
N SER A 455 -7.70 -18.89 15.32
CA SER A 455 -7.87 -19.25 16.72
C SER A 455 -7.79 -18.07 17.69
N GLU A 456 -7.16 -16.96 17.31
CA GLU A 456 -7.02 -15.77 18.17
C GLU A 456 -8.27 -14.87 18.11
N VAL A 457 -9.00 -14.87 17.00
CA VAL A 457 -10.17 -14.00 16.78
C VAL A 457 -11.49 -14.76 16.72
N ALA A 458 -11.44 -16.06 16.51
CA ALA A 458 -12.63 -16.87 16.30
C ALA A 458 -12.99 -17.71 17.51
N THR A 459 -13.93 -17.25 18.28
CA THR A 459 -15.00 -18.15 18.68
C THR A 459 -15.99 -18.18 17.53
N LYS A 460 -16.42 -19.36 17.09
CA LYS A 460 -17.38 -19.52 15.98
C LYS A 460 -18.69 -18.80 16.32
N VAL A 461 -18.79 -17.52 15.97
CA VAL A 461 -20.05 -16.80 16.07
C VAL A 461 -20.80 -17.08 14.78
N LEU A 462 -21.69 -18.03 14.84
CA LEU A 462 -22.74 -18.19 13.86
C LEU A 462 -23.79 -17.13 14.16
N TYR A 463 -23.79 -16.05 13.41
CA TYR A 463 -24.89 -15.10 13.40
C TYR A 463 -26.13 -15.79 12.88
N ASN A 464 -27.07 -16.02 13.75
CA ASN A 464 -28.43 -16.44 13.37
C ASN A 464 -29.33 -15.21 13.39
N ASN A 465 -29.17 -14.34 12.39
CA ASN A 465 -30.06 -13.20 12.19
C ASN A 465 -30.95 -13.49 10.98
N SER A 466 -32.26 -13.37 11.18
CA SER A 466 -33.28 -13.51 10.13
C SER A 466 -33.14 -12.51 8.97
N ASN A 467 -32.27 -11.50 9.11
CA ASN A 467 -31.95 -10.50 8.12
C ASN A 467 -30.55 -10.71 7.49
N ALA A 468 -29.87 -11.82 7.79
CA ALA A 468 -28.61 -12.13 7.11
C ALA A 468 -28.85 -12.16 5.59
N PRO A 469 -27.93 -11.62 4.78
CA PRO A 469 -28.06 -11.68 3.33
C PRO A 469 -28.31 -13.12 2.89
N THR A 470 -29.32 -13.35 2.10
CA THR A 470 -29.74 -14.68 1.62
C THR A 470 -28.78 -15.28 0.60
N THR A 471 -27.67 -14.64 0.34
CA THR A 471 -26.64 -15.04 -0.60
C THR A 471 -25.50 -15.75 0.13
N ASN A 472 -25.29 -16.86 -0.23
CA ASN A 472 -24.38 -18.00 -0.09
C ASN A 472 -22.90 -17.68 0.17
N PHE A 473 -22.55 -17.25 1.40
CA PHE A 473 -21.15 -17.12 1.78
C PHE A 473 -20.80 -18.07 2.93
N VAL A 474 -19.75 -18.85 2.72
CA VAL A 474 -19.10 -19.60 3.78
C VAL A 474 -17.84 -18.85 4.19
N TYR A 475 -17.82 -18.39 5.41
CA TYR A 475 -16.66 -17.83 6.05
C TYR A 475 -15.91 -18.84 6.88
N GLY A 476 -14.61 -18.68 6.95
CA GLY A 476 -13.71 -19.47 7.78
C GLY A 476 -12.95 -20.52 6.96
N ASP A 477 -12.17 -21.28 7.46
CA ASP A 477 -11.37 -22.48 7.14
C ASP A 477 -11.19 -22.96 5.67
N GLY A 478 -11.45 -22.16 4.66
CA GLY A 478 -11.23 -22.53 3.24
C GLY A 478 -12.27 -23.45 2.66
N GLY A 479 -13.46 -23.54 3.25
CA GLY A 479 -14.59 -24.26 2.67
C GLY A 479 -15.01 -23.71 1.32
N ALA A 480 -15.26 -24.59 0.36
CA ALA A 480 -15.80 -24.25 -0.95
C ALA A 480 -17.16 -23.54 -0.80
N TYR A 481 -17.43 -22.63 -1.72
CA TYR A 481 -18.77 -22.03 -1.92
C TYR A 481 -19.82 -23.14 -2.08
N THR A 482 -20.62 -23.37 -1.05
CA THR A 482 -21.61 -24.45 -1.05
C THR A 482 -23.05 -24.02 -1.26
N GLY A 483 -23.31 -22.77 -1.59
CA GLY A 483 -24.66 -22.32 -1.92
C GLY A 483 -25.66 -22.37 -0.75
N THR A 484 -25.25 -22.47 0.49
CA THR A 484 -26.13 -22.56 1.65
C THR A 484 -26.02 -21.31 2.52
N THR A 485 -27.17 -20.84 3.00
CA THR A 485 -27.32 -19.69 3.89
C THR A 485 -26.54 -19.91 5.19
N GLY A 486 -25.39 -19.26 5.32
CA GLY A 486 -24.63 -19.19 6.56
C GLY A 486 -24.23 -17.75 6.84
N ALA A 487 -24.37 -17.34 8.08
CA ALA A 487 -23.87 -16.05 8.51
C ALA A 487 -22.34 -16.00 8.33
N PRO A 488 -21.75 -14.81 8.02
CA PRO A 488 -20.32 -14.66 7.98
C PRO A 488 -19.71 -15.07 9.33
N GLY A 489 -18.76 -16.02 9.29
CA GLY A 489 -17.95 -16.36 10.46
C GLY A 489 -16.95 -15.24 10.74
N PRO A 490 -16.48 -15.13 11.99
CA PRO A 490 -15.46 -14.16 12.33
C PRO A 490 -14.12 -14.52 11.69
N GLY A 491 -13.36 -13.54 11.36
CA GLY A 491 -12.03 -13.70 10.81
C GLY A 491 -11.76 -12.65 9.74
N PRO A 492 -10.52 -12.49 9.32
CA PRO A 492 -10.23 -11.59 8.22
C PRO A 492 -10.97 -12.07 6.98
N PHE A 493 -11.75 -11.17 6.43
CA PHE A 493 -12.71 -11.43 5.35
C PHE A 493 -11.97 -11.73 4.05
N ARG A 494 -12.35 -12.82 3.38
CA ARG A 494 -11.73 -13.22 2.12
C ARG A 494 -12.76 -13.77 1.14
N SER A 495 -12.54 -13.51 -0.13
CA SER A 495 -13.32 -14.11 -1.21
C SER A 495 -12.86 -15.54 -1.50
N VAL A 496 -13.82 -16.44 -1.75
CA VAL A 496 -13.54 -17.78 -2.23
C VAL A 496 -14.21 -17.94 -3.60
N SER A 497 -13.39 -18.16 -4.64
CA SER A 497 -13.89 -18.35 -6.00
C SER A 497 -14.48 -19.75 -6.20
N PRO A 498 -15.66 -19.87 -6.83
CA PRO A 498 -16.23 -21.17 -7.22
C PRO A 498 -15.43 -21.85 -8.33
N GLN A 499 -14.50 -21.17 -8.98
CA GLN A 499 -13.64 -21.75 -10.02
C GLN A 499 -12.47 -22.55 -9.45
N ILE A 500 -12.28 -22.56 -8.13
CA ILE A 500 -11.25 -23.36 -7.48
C ILE A 500 -11.67 -24.83 -7.52
N THR A 501 -10.87 -25.66 -8.16
CA THR A 501 -11.11 -27.11 -8.28
C THR A 501 -10.36 -27.93 -7.24
N THR A 502 -9.47 -27.30 -6.47
CA THR A 502 -8.65 -27.88 -5.42
C THR A 502 -8.82 -27.09 -4.13
N ALA A 503 -8.36 -27.61 -2.99
CA ALA A 503 -8.38 -26.90 -1.70
C ALA A 503 -7.41 -25.68 -1.67
N ASP A 504 -7.24 -25.00 -2.79
CA ASP A 504 -6.36 -23.85 -2.92
C ASP A 504 -6.91 -22.66 -2.12
N ASN A 505 -6.03 -22.03 -1.39
CA ASN A 505 -6.30 -20.84 -0.61
C ASN A 505 -5.78 -19.59 -1.33
N ILE A 506 -6.25 -18.42 -0.88
CA ILE A 506 -5.68 -17.14 -1.26
C ILE A 506 -4.16 -17.17 -1.03
N PRO A 507 -3.35 -16.66 -1.99
CA PRO A 507 -1.91 -16.56 -1.83
C PRO A 507 -1.52 -15.77 -0.57
N VAL A 508 -0.55 -16.28 0.17
CA VAL A 508 0.00 -15.59 1.35
C VAL A 508 1.22 -14.74 1.01
N ARG A 509 1.68 -14.78 -0.22
CA ARG A 509 2.73 -13.92 -0.79
C ARG A 509 2.65 -13.89 -2.30
N TYR A 510 3.32 -12.93 -2.91
CA TYR A 510 3.62 -12.97 -4.35
C TYR A 510 4.92 -13.72 -4.60
N LEU A 511 5.03 -14.28 -5.81
CA LEU A 511 6.28 -14.89 -6.27
C LEU A 511 7.26 -13.79 -6.67
N TYR A 512 8.56 -14.10 -6.59
CA TYR A 512 9.55 -13.18 -7.12
C TYR A 512 9.34 -12.97 -8.63
N PRO A 513 9.59 -11.75 -9.14
CA PRO A 513 9.46 -11.47 -10.56
C PRO A 513 10.33 -12.38 -11.42
N GLN A 514 9.86 -12.69 -12.62
CA GLN A 514 10.64 -13.49 -13.58
C GLN A 514 12.00 -12.86 -13.90
N THR A 515 12.13 -11.54 -13.81
CA THR A 515 13.39 -10.81 -13.97
C THR A 515 14.45 -11.22 -12.96
N GLU A 516 14.07 -11.52 -11.72
CA GLU A 516 15.00 -12.02 -10.70
C GLU A 516 15.56 -13.40 -11.07
N TYR A 517 14.70 -14.30 -11.56
CA TYR A 517 15.14 -15.61 -12.04
C TYR A 517 16.05 -15.52 -13.28
N ASN A 518 15.85 -14.50 -14.12
CA ASN A 518 16.62 -14.31 -15.35
C ASN A 518 17.98 -13.62 -15.11
N TYR A 519 18.01 -12.62 -14.21
CA TYR A 519 19.17 -11.72 -14.06
C TYR A 519 19.87 -11.83 -12.70
N ASN A 520 19.18 -12.28 -11.65
CA ASN A 520 19.74 -12.45 -10.30
C ASN A 520 19.69 -13.93 -9.86
N THR A 521 19.89 -14.84 -10.80
CA THR A 521 19.61 -16.28 -10.71
C THR A 521 20.19 -16.94 -9.47
N ALA A 522 21.47 -16.68 -9.15
CA ALA A 522 22.15 -17.31 -8.02
C ALA A 522 21.53 -16.90 -6.67
N ASN A 523 21.19 -15.62 -6.52
CA ASN A 523 20.65 -15.09 -5.26
C ASN A 523 19.18 -15.49 -5.06
N VAL A 524 18.37 -15.52 -6.12
CA VAL A 524 16.98 -15.98 -6.01
C VAL A 524 16.93 -17.50 -5.79
N ALA A 525 17.81 -18.28 -6.41
CA ALA A 525 17.93 -19.72 -6.16
C ALA A 525 18.30 -20.02 -4.69
N GLY A 526 19.11 -19.17 -4.07
CA GLY A 526 19.46 -19.26 -2.65
C GLY A 526 18.26 -19.12 -1.69
N GLN A 527 17.10 -18.63 -2.17
CA GLN A 527 15.88 -18.56 -1.37
C GLN A 527 15.10 -19.89 -1.30
N GLY A 528 15.56 -20.92 -2.02
CA GLY A 528 14.90 -22.21 -2.10
C GLY A 528 13.64 -22.19 -2.96
N THR A 529 12.78 -23.19 -2.78
CA THR A 529 11.52 -23.30 -3.51
C THR A 529 10.48 -22.38 -2.89
N ILE A 530 10.17 -21.28 -3.57
CA ILE A 530 9.15 -20.31 -3.16
C ILE A 530 7.85 -20.60 -3.91
N THR A 531 6.78 -20.75 -3.15
CA THR A 531 5.41 -20.91 -3.65
C THR A 531 4.53 -19.78 -3.14
N ARG A 532 3.34 -19.62 -3.71
CA ARG A 532 2.33 -18.66 -3.22
C ARG A 532 1.85 -18.92 -1.78
N TYR A 533 2.20 -20.08 -1.21
CA TYR A 533 1.89 -20.49 0.18
C TYR A 533 3.12 -20.48 1.10
N SER A 534 4.29 -20.08 0.59
CA SER A 534 5.48 -19.92 1.42
C SER A 534 5.32 -18.68 2.30
N LYS A 535 5.17 -18.89 3.61
CA LYS A 535 4.93 -17.83 4.59
C LYS A 535 6.07 -16.81 4.61
N VAL A 536 5.74 -15.55 4.83
CA VAL A 536 6.70 -14.54 5.25
C VAL A 536 6.98 -14.70 6.74
N PHE A 537 8.05 -14.07 7.27
CA PHE A 537 8.55 -14.37 8.62
C PHE A 537 7.57 -14.12 9.77
N TRP A 538 6.58 -13.26 9.59
CA TRP A 538 5.56 -12.93 10.59
C TRP A 538 4.19 -13.60 10.33
N ASP A 539 4.04 -14.33 9.23
CA ASP A 539 2.77 -14.95 8.82
C ASP A 539 2.47 -16.20 9.67
N LEU A 540 1.30 -16.23 10.29
CA LEU A 540 0.87 -17.33 11.17
C LEU A 540 -0.16 -18.26 10.52
N ASN A 541 -0.83 -17.86 9.43
CA ASN A 541 -1.92 -18.61 8.76
C ASN A 541 -1.45 -19.53 7.63
#